data_14d3284fca9377e57b6beb05c48c4739
#
_entry.id   14d3284fca9377e57b6beb05c48c4739
#
_cell.length_a   1.000
_cell.length_b   1.000
_cell.length_c   1.000
_cell.angle_alpha   90.00
_cell.angle_beta   90.00
_cell.angle_gamma   90.00
#
_symmetry.space_group_name_H-M   'P 1'
#
loop_
_entity.id
_entity.type
_entity.pdbx_description
1 polymer ?
#
loop_
_entity_poly.entity_id
_entity_poly.type
_entity_poly.pdbx_seq_one_letter_code
_entity_poly.pdbx_strand_id
1 'polypeptide(L)'
;MEELTRLEERIMQCIWDYQGEVPFLDLIETVKEKLNKDYKRTSIRGYLFRLEEKGYIKVTKKGRKAYVQPLIDEETYGKYQAEEVLDRWFDGSAKRLVSALGEKLTKEDGEELRGILDDF
;
A
#
# COMPACT_ATOMS: atom_id res chain seq x y z
N MET A 1 -6.27 -2.69 11.31
CA MET A 1 -5.78 -1.71 10.30
C MET A 1 -6.97 -1.13 9.54
N GLU A 2 -7.02 0.17 9.42
CA GLU A 2 -8.11 0.84 8.71
C GLU A 2 -8.05 0.54 7.21
N GLU A 3 -9.22 0.34 6.61
CA GLU A 3 -9.32 0.08 5.18
C GLU A 3 -9.07 1.34 4.36
N LEU A 4 -8.28 1.22 3.29
CA LEU A 4 -8.00 2.31 2.37
C LEU A 4 -8.91 2.22 1.14
N THR A 5 -9.31 3.39 0.62
CA THR A 5 -9.92 3.45 -0.71
C THR A 5 -8.82 3.19 -1.75
N ARG A 6 -9.22 2.87 -2.97
CA ARG A 6 -8.25 2.63 -4.05
C ARG A 6 -7.37 3.86 -4.31
N LEU A 7 -7.95 5.05 -4.28
CA LEU A 7 -7.18 6.28 -4.46
C LEU A 7 -6.18 6.49 -3.33
N GLU A 8 -6.61 6.24 -2.09
CA GLU A 8 -5.71 6.30 -0.94
C GLU A 8 -4.55 5.31 -1.07
N GLU A 9 -4.82 4.09 -1.54
CA GLU A 9 -3.77 3.11 -1.81
C GLU A 9 -2.77 3.62 -2.85
N ARG A 10 -3.26 4.24 -3.92
CA ARG A 10 -2.39 4.76 -4.97
C ARG A 10 -1.53 5.91 -4.47
N ILE A 11 -2.07 6.76 -3.62
CA ILE A 11 -1.30 7.84 -2.98
C ILE A 11 -0.24 7.24 -2.05
N MET A 12 -0.60 6.21 -1.27
CA MET A 12 0.37 5.51 -0.43
C MET A 12 1.49 4.89 -1.27
N GLN A 13 1.19 4.32 -2.42
CA GLN A 13 2.22 3.79 -3.33
C GLN A 13 3.21 4.87 -3.75
N CYS A 14 2.73 6.08 -4.02
CA CYS A 14 3.61 7.21 -4.32
C CYS A 14 4.51 7.56 -3.13
N ILE A 15 3.96 7.50 -1.92
CA ILE A 15 4.70 7.79 -0.69
C ILE A 15 5.77 6.70 -0.46
N TRP A 16 5.40 5.43 -0.59
CA TRP A 16 6.34 4.33 -0.40
C TRP A 16 7.48 4.34 -1.43
N ASP A 17 7.18 4.67 -2.67
CA ASP A 17 8.18 4.69 -3.75
C ASP A 17 9.26 5.75 -3.55
N TYR A 18 8.96 6.79 -2.78
CA TYR A 18 9.91 7.87 -2.53
C TYR A 18 11.05 7.46 -1.60
N GLN A 19 10.82 6.47 -0.72
CA GLN A 19 11.78 5.97 0.27
C GLN A 19 12.24 7.04 1.27
N GLY A 20 11.44 7.23 2.31
CA GLY A 20 11.72 8.18 3.38
C GLY A 20 10.68 9.27 3.48
N GLU A 21 11.03 10.37 4.11
CA GLU A 21 10.15 11.53 4.22
C GLU A 21 9.96 12.18 2.86
N VAL A 22 8.71 12.33 2.44
CA VAL A 22 8.37 12.91 1.15
C VAL A 22 8.04 14.39 1.32
N PRO A 23 8.78 15.32 0.68
CA PRO A 23 8.33 16.71 0.63
C PRO A 23 6.98 16.80 -0.06
N PHE A 24 6.07 17.59 0.52
CA PHE A 24 4.69 17.69 0.01
C PHE A 24 4.63 18.08 -1.48
N LEU A 25 5.49 19.01 -1.90
CA LEU A 25 5.52 19.44 -3.31
C LEU A 25 5.97 18.31 -4.25
N ASP A 26 6.92 17.50 -3.81
CA ASP A 26 7.39 16.35 -4.60
C ASP A 26 6.28 15.29 -4.69
N LEU A 27 5.52 15.10 -3.62
CA LEU A 27 4.39 14.18 -3.63
C LEU A 27 3.33 14.61 -4.63
N ILE A 28 3.01 15.90 -4.70
CA ILE A 28 2.05 16.44 -5.69
C ILE A 28 2.51 16.09 -7.11
N GLU A 29 3.78 16.31 -7.41
CA GLU A 29 4.35 15.99 -8.73
C GLU A 29 4.29 14.49 -9.04
N THR A 30 4.65 13.66 -8.08
CA THR A 30 4.62 12.21 -8.23
C THR A 30 3.20 11.70 -8.47
N VAL A 31 2.23 12.21 -7.71
CA VAL A 31 0.82 11.85 -7.88
C VAL A 31 0.33 12.24 -9.26
N LYS A 32 0.66 13.45 -9.72
CA LYS A 32 0.31 13.93 -11.05
C LYS A 32 0.84 13.00 -12.15
N GLU A 33 2.10 12.60 -12.05
CA GLU A 33 2.75 11.72 -13.02
C GLU A 33 2.15 10.31 -13.00
N LYS A 34 2.05 9.71 -11.82
CA LYS A 34 1.65 8.30 -11.71
C LYS A 34 0.16 8.07 -11.90
N LEU A 35 -0.67 9.00 -11.45
CA LEU A 35 -2.12 8.89 -11.60
C LEU A 35 -2.62 9.57 -12.86
N ASN A 36 -1.74 10.25 -13.59
CA ASN A 36 -2.04 10.98 -14.80
C ASN A 36 -3.23 11.92 -14.63
N LYS A 37 -3.28 12.61 -13.50
CA LYS A 37 -4.36 13.55 -13.17
C LYS A 37 -3.81 14.69 -12.33
N ASP A 38 -4.21 15.91 -12.68
CA ASP A 38 -3.77 17.12 -12.00
C ASP A 38 -4.72 17.45 -10.83
N TYR A 39 -4.44 16.86 -9.67
CA TYR A 39 -5.22 17.14 -8.46
C TYR A 39 -4.83 18.48 -7.87
N LYS A 40 -5.82 19.21 -7.37
CA LYS A 40 -5.58 20.45 -6.61
C LYS A 40 -4.85 20.12 -5.31
N ARG A 41 -4.01 21.06 -4.85
CA ARG A 41 -3.30 20.92 -3.57
C ARG A 41 -4.26 20.67 -2.41
N THR A 42 -5.42 21.33 -2.39
CA THR A 42 -6.42 21.15 -1.36
C THR A 42 -6.98 19.72 -1.36
N SER A 43 -7.16 19.13 -2.53
CA SER A 43 -7.60 17.74 -2.65
C SER A 43 -6.56 16.77 -2.09
N ILE A 44 -5.29 16.97 -2.46
CA ILE A 44 -4.20 16.13 -1.94
C ILE A 44 -4.09 16.25 -0.42
N ARG A 45 -4.19 17.47 0.12
CA ARG A 45 -4.19 17.68 1.57
C ARG A 45 -5.33 16.94 2.25
N GLY A 46 -6.50 16.92 1.64
CA GLY A 46 -7.66 16.20 2.16
C GLY A 46 -7.41 14.69 2.22
N TYR A 47 -6.81 14.13 1.19
CA TYR A 47 -6.43 12.70 1.19
C TYR A 47 -5.36 12.39 2.24
N LEU A 48 -4.37 13.26 2.39
CA LEU A 48 -3.34 13.10 3.42
C LEU A 48 -3.93 13.19 4.83
N PHE A 49 -4.86 14.08 5.04
CA PHE A 49 -5.57 14.19 6.32
C PHE A 49 -6.26 12.87 6.69
N ARG A 50 -6.96 12.25 5.74
CA ARG A 50 -7.62 10.97 5.95
C ARG A 50 -6.62 9.85 6.23
N LEU A 51 -5.51 9.82 5.48
CA LEU A 51 -4.46 8.82 5.69
C LEU A 51 -3.82 8.97 7.06
N GLU A 52 -3.64 10.21 7.53
CA GLU A 52 -3.11 10.48 8.86
C GLU A 52 -4.10 10.03 9.94
N GLU A 53 -5.39 10.30 9.78
CA GLU A 53 -6.43 9.82 10.69
C GLU A 53 -6.48 8.30 10.76
N LYS A 54 -6.25 7.62 9.63
CA LYS A 54 -6.23 6.16 9.57
C LYS A 54 -4.94 5.55 10.11
N GLY A 55 -3.96 6.38 10.45
CA GLY A 55 -2.71 5.92 11.06
C GLY A 55 -1.65 5.45 10.07
N TYR A 56 -1.78 5.78 8.78
CA TYR A 56 -0.83 5.35 7.75
C TYR A 56 0.36 6.27 7.58
N ILE A 57 0.17 7.55 7.88
CA ILE A 57 1.21 8.56 7.68
C ILE A 57 1.26 9.54 8.83
N LYS A 58 2.35 10.28 8.89
CA LYS A 58 2.50 11.44 9.76
C LYS A 58 2.95 12.61 8.89
N VAL A 59 2.27 13.74 9.02
CA VAL A 59 2.65 14.98 8.34
C VAL A 59 3.36 15.88 9.33
N THR A 60 4.56 16.33 8.96
CA THR A 60 5.40 17.16 9.81
C THR A 60 5.76 18.44 9.07
N LYS A 61 5.71 19.56 9.75
CA LYS A 61 6.20 20.84 9.21
C LYS A 61 7.61 21.10 9.69
N LYS A 62 8.50 21.46 8.76
CA LYS A 62 9.86 21.92 9.05
C LYS A 62 10.02 23.29 8.40
N GLY A 63 9.88 24.35 9.17
CA GLY A 63 9.80 25.70 8.66
C GLY A 63 8.51 25.88 7.84
N ARG A 64 8.62 26.29 6.60
CA ARG A 64 7.48 26.49 5.69
C ARG A 64 7.14 25.25 4.85
N LYS A 65 7.93 24.17 4.99
CA LYS A 65 7.75 22.97 4.17
C LYS A 65 7.06 21.88 4.99
N ALA A 66 6.16 21.16 4.34
CA ALA A 66 5.52 20.00 4.91
C ALA A 66 6.16 18.73 4.35
N TYR A 67 6.28 17.72 5.21
CA TYR A 67 6.85 16.41 4.87
C TYR A 67 5.90 15.32 5.28
N VAL A 68 5.80 14.27 4.47
CA VAL A 68 4.95 13.12 4.72
C VAL A 68 5.83 11.91 5.00
N GLN A 69 5.58 11.25 6.13
CA GLN A 69 6.32 10.06 6.52
C GLN A 69 5.36 8.88 6.63
N PRO A 70 5.63 7.75 5.97
CA PRO A 70 4.81 6.56 6.16
C PRO A 70 5.06 5.96 7.53
N LEU A 71 4.00 5.60 8.23
CA LEU A 71 4.04 4.90 9.53
C LEU A 71 3.89 3.41 9.37
N ILE A 72 3.33 2.98 8.24
CA ILE A 72 3.13 1.57 7.88
C ILE A 72 3.86 1.37 6.56
N ASP A 73 4.74 0.39 6.48
CA ASP A 73 5.47 0.13 5.25
C ASP A 73 4.63 -0.70 4.26
N GLU A 74 5.06 -0.71 3.00
CA GLU A 74 4.34 -1.38 1.91
C GLU A 74 4.23 -2.88 2.15
N GLU A 75 5.29 -3.49 2.65
CA GLU A 75 5.31 -4.93 2.91
C GLU A 75 4.27 -5.32 3.98
N THR A 76 4.20 -4.56 5.06
CA THR A 76 3.21 -4.78 6.13
C THR A 76 1.79 -4.63 5.60
N TYR A 77 1.55 -3.60 4.80
CA TYR A 77 0.24 -3.40 4.17
C TYR A 77 -0.12 -4.54 3.22
N GLY A 78 0.85 -4.99 2.41
CA GLY A 78 0.65 -6.11 1.50
C GLY A 78 0.28 -7.40 2.22
N LYS A 79 0.95 -7.70 3.34
CA LYS A 79 0.61 -8.86 4.18
C LYS A 79 -0.80 -8.77 4.72
N TYR A 80 -1.18 -7.59 5.21
CA TYR A 80 -2.54 -7.34 5.69
C TYR A 80 -3.57 -7.60 4.59
N GLN A 81 -3.34 -7.09 3.38
CA GLN A 81 -4.24 -7.31 2.25
C GLN A 81 -4.34 -8.80 1.88
N ALA A 82 -3.22 -9.52 1.92
CA ALA A 82 -3.21 -10.95 1.65
C ALA A 82 -4.05 -11.73 2.66
N GLU A 83 -3.93 -11.39 3.95
CA GLU A 83 -4.74 -12.00 5.02
C GLU A 83 -6.23 -11.70 4.84
N GLU A 84 -6.56 -10.47 4.46
CA GLU A 84 -7.96 -10.08 4.20
C GLU A 84 -8.55 -10.88 3.04
N VAL A 85 -7.79 -11.05 1.97
CA VAL A 85 -8.22 -11.87 0.81
C VAL A 85 -8.41 -13.31 1.24
N LEU A 86 -7.48 -13.85 1.99
CA LEU A 86 -7.53 -15.23 2.48
C LEU A 86 -8.78 -15.48 3.31
N ASP A 87 -9.07 -14.60 4.26
CA ASP A 87 -10.21 -14.75 5.15
C ASP A 87 -11.54 -14.49 4.45
N ARG A 88 -11.62 -13.47 3.64
CA ARG A 88 -12.87 -13.04 3.00
C ARG A 88 -13.30 -13.98 1.87
N TRP A 89 -12.37 -14.45 1.06
CA TRP A 89 -12.69 -15.18 -0.17
C TRP A 89 -12.35 -16.67 -0.13
N PHE A 90 -11.51 -17.09 0.82
CA PHE A 90 -11.01 -18.46 0.87
C PHE A 90 -11.16 -19.11 2.25
N ASP A 91 -12.00 -18.54 3.11
CA ASP A 91 -12.30 -19.07 4.46
C ASP A 91 -11.03 -19.37 5.28
N GLY A 92 -9.98 -18.59 5.13
CA GLY A 92 -8.71 -18.78 5.82
C GLY A 92 -7.88 -19.94 5.28
N SER A 93 -8.27 -20.53 4.15
CA SER A 93 -7.57 -21.69 3.58
C SER A 93 -6.50 -21.27 2.59
N ALA A 94 -5.23 -21.35 2.99
CA ALA A 94 -4.09 -21.11 2.11
C ALA A 94 -4.10 -22.05 0.91
N LYS A 95 -4.50 -23.29 1.10
CA LYS A 95 -4.61 -24.30 0.04
C LYS A 95 -5.58 -23.86 -1.06
N ARG A 96 -6.75 -23.33 -0.66
CA ARG A 96 -7.74 -22.83 -1.61
C ARG A 96 -7.23 -21.61 -2.38
N LEU A 97 -6.53 -20.72 -1.70
CA LEU A 97 -5.93 -19.54 -2.34
C LEU A 97 -4.87 -19.96 -3.36
N VAL A 98 -3.96 -20.84 -2.99
CA VAL A 98 -2.91 -21.34 -3.88
C VAL A 98 -3.53 -22.06 -5.09
N SER A 99 -4.58 -22.85 -4.88
CA SER A 99 -5.31 -23.51 -5.95
C SER A 99 -5.91 -22.51 -6.95
N ALA A 100 -6.50 -21.43 -6.44
CA ALA A 100 -7.06 -20.37 -7.29
C ALA A 100 -5.99 -19.66 -8.13
N LEU A 101 -4.76 -19.59 -7.64
CA LEU A 101 -3.63 -18.97 -8.33
C LEU A 101 -2.88 -19.95 -9.25
N GLY A 102 -3.25 -21.24 -9.25
CA GLY A 102 -2.48 -22.30 -9.88
C GLY A 102 -2.11 -22.07 -11.34
N GLU A 103 -3.02 -21.51 -12.14
CA GLU A 103 -2.77 -21.20 -13.54
C GLU A 103 -1.79 -20.03 -13.75
N LYS A 104 -1.61 -19.21 -12.75
CA LYS A 104 -0.74 -18.03 -12.81
C LYS A 104 0.63 -18.26 -12.20
N LEU A 105 0.81 -19.39 -11.50
CA LEU A 105 2.08 -19.71 -10.86
C LEU A 105 2.98 -20.44 -11.87
N THR A 106 4.25 -20.02 -11.92
CA THR A 106 5.26 -20.78 -12.67
C THR A 106 5.64 -22.00 -11.84
N LYS A 107 6.32 -22.94 -12.45
CA LYS A 107 6.85 -24.12 -11.75
C LYS A 107 7.77 -23.71 -10.59
N GLU A 108 8.60 -22.70 -10.82
CA GLU A 108 9.50 -22.14 -9.81
C GLU A 108 8.74 -21.52 -8.64
N ASP A 109 7.72 -20.71 -8.93
CA ASP A 109 6.86 -20.12 -7.90
C ASP A 109 6.17 -21.20 -7.06
N GLY A 110 5.71 -22.27 -7.70
CA GLY A 110 5.08 -23.39 -7.02
C GLY A 110 6.03 -24.10 -6.06
N GLU A 111 7.28 -24.25 -6.44
CA GLU A 111 8.30 -24.85 -5.58
C GLU A 111 8.63 -23.98 -4.37
N GLU A 112 8.76 -22.66 -4.57
CA GLU A 112 8.98 -21.71 -3.49
C GLU A 112 7.81 -21.72 -2.50
N LEU A 113 6.59 -21.68 -3.00
CA LEU A 113 5.38 -21.74 -2.18
C LEU A 113 5.30 -23.01 -1.36
N ARG A 114 5.66 -24.13 -1.97
CA ARG A 114 5.66 -25.42 -1.30
C ARG A 114 6.65 -25.43 -0.14
N GLY A 115 7.84 -24.84 -0.34
CA GLY A 115 8.84 -24.69 0.70
C GLY A 115 8.34 -23.83 1.88
N ILE A 116 7.66 -22.74 1.58
CA ILE A 116 7.08 -21.84 2.60
C ILE A 116 5.97 -22.57 3.38
N LEU A 117 5.09 -23.28 2.70
CA LEU A 117 3.96 -23.96 3.33
C LEU A 117 4.42 -25.16 4.17
N ASP A 118 5.48 -25.83 3.80
CA ASP A 118 6.04 -26.96 4.56
C ASP A 118 6.66 -26.50 5.89
N ASP A 119 7.01 -25.21 6.02
CA ASP A 119 7.54 -24.62 7.25
C ASP A 119 6.43 -24.20 8.25
N PHE A 120 5.19 -24.26 7.84
CA PHE A 120 4.05 -23.98 8.71
C PHE A 120 3.54 -25.31 9.39
#